data_236c3cf6119773f038885c473d21e520
#
_entry.id   236c3cf6119773f038885c473d21e520
#
_cell.length_a   1.000
_cell.length_b   1.000
_cell.length_c   1.000
_cell.angle_alpha   90.00
_cell.angle_beta   90.00
_cell.angle_gamma   90.00
#
_symmetry.space_group_name_H-M   'P 1'
#
loop_
_entity.id
_entity.type
_entity.pdbx_description
1 polymer ?
#
loop_
_entity_poly.entity_id
_entity_poly.type
_entity_poly.pdbx_seq_one_letter_code
_entity_poly.pdbx_strand_id
1 'polypeptide(L)'
;MIPDGDLGDQKVLGALLGISEMVAGLTDLEEVLGAIVRITPQLVGVDRCAILLYDPQKHEFRTAQMYGPDPERNAIFERLVMREDDVRSLAHRILEQKLPALVREGTLPRQLADSLGMRTALIVPLTCREKVLGIMTLDHTRGLRLFTSKQINVVMGVAQQVAIAIDNFGLKADAARAEERLRVTAEILADGLITLSQSYRIVAIDAMAEKLLLWKTGEVAGKSLADAFAVTDRDGVRLPEAPAAADLVLHPPGRRDPPLMYFRRKDGPRILCAVRTAYVRDNLERVLDVVCALRRVSSVDGGGADALPDPASRRIVNAGAVG
;
A
#
# COMPACT_ATOMS: atom_id res chain seq x y z
N MET A 1 48.93 11.87 -17.65
CA MET A 1 47.86 12.49 -18.48
C MET A 1 46.70 11.52 -18.42
N ILE A 2 45.75 11.74 -17.49
CA ILE A 2 44.53 10.94 -17.36
C ILE A 2 43.62 11.39 -18.51
N PRO A 3 43.08 10.49 -19.32
CA PRO A 3 42.19 10.88 -20.42
C PRO A 3 40.93 11.53 -19.90
N ASP A 4 40.54 12.67 -20.47
CA ASP A 4 39.34 13.48 -20.12
C ASP A 4 37.98 12.71 -20.13
N GLY A 5 37.98 11.47 -20.63
CA GLY A 5 36.83 10.59 -20.65
C GLY A 5 36.44 10.04 -19.27
N ASP A 6 37.40 9.82 -18.40
CA ASP A 6 37.23 9.11 -17.12
C ASP A 6 36.58 9.98 -16.04
N LEU A 7 36.90 11.28 -16.01
CA LEU A 7 36.27 12.26 -15.08
C LEU A 7 34.78 12.52 -15.37
N GLY A 8 34.38 12.41 -16.64
CA GLY A 8 33.00 12.56 -17.06
C GLY A 8 32.12 11.37 -16.60
N ASP A 9 32.65 10.16 -16.67
CA ASP A 9 31.95 8.94 -16.35
C ASP A 9 31.81 8.77 -14.82
N GLN A 10 32.80 9.18 -14.02
CA GLN A 10 32.73 9.22 -12.58
C GLN A 10 31.65 10.21 -12.07
N LYS A 11 31.53 11.39 -12.69
CA LYS A 11 30.47 12.36 -12.36
C LYS A 11 29.07 11.81 -12.65
N VAL A 12 28.89 11.12 -13.77
CA VAL A 12 27.63 10.51 -14.15
C VAL A 12 27.26 9.38 -13.17
N LEU A 13 28.21 8.52 -12.83
CA LEU A 13 28.01 7.43 -11.88
C LEU A 13 27.67 7.97 -10.49
N GLY A 14 28.41 8.99 -10.02
CA GLY A 14 28.12 9.66 -8.75
C GLY A 14 26.74 10.30 -8.72
N ALA A 15 26.29 10.89 -9.83
CA ALA A 15 24.96 11.46 -9.91
C ALA A 15 23.85 10.39 -9.92
N LEU A 16 24.04 9.27 -10.61
CA LEU A 16 23.09 8.14 -10.59
C LEU A 16 23.00 7.50 -9.20
N LEU A 17 24.11 7.36 -8.50
CA LEU A 17 24.14 6.90 -7.10
C LEU A 17 23.40 7.90 -6.17
N GLY A 18 23.68 9.20 -6.31
CA GLY A 18 22.97 10.24 -5.54
C GLY A 18 21.48 10.26 -5.80
N ILE A 19 21.03 10.03 -7.03
CA ILE A 19 19.60 9.87 -7.36
C ILE A 19 19.03 8.62 -6.67
N SER A 20 19.74 7.49 -6.70
CA SER A 20 19.30 6.25 -6.05
C SER A 20 19.20 6.41 -4.53
N GLU A 21 20.15 7.09 -3.89
CA GLU A 21 20.10 7.39 -2.45
C GLU A 21 18.95 8.35 -2.11
N MET A 22 18.72 9.37 -2.94
CA MET A 22 17.61 10.29 -2.80
C MET A 22 16.26 9.58 -2.88
N VAL A 23 16.09 8.70 -3.88
CA VAL A 23 14.87 7.87 -4.04
C VAL A 23 14.64 6.96 -2.84
N ALA A 24 15.70 6.43 -2.22
CA ALA A 24 15.61 5.59 -1.04
C ALA A 24 15.25 6.37 0.25
N GLY A 25 15.61 7.64 0.33
CA GLY A 25 15.46 8.48 1.53
C GLY A 25 14.19 9.34 1.57
N LEU A 26 13.59 9.63 0.42
CA LEU A 26 12.39 10.46 0.34
C LEU A 26 11.11 9.62 0.45
N THR A 27 10.12 10.19 1.13
CA THR A 27 8.82 9.54 1.37
C THR A 27 7.71 10.03 0.45
N ASP A 28 7.99 11.09 -0.34
CA ASP A 28 7.04 11.69 -1.27
C ASP A 28 7.56 11.58 -2.72
N LEU A 29 6.72 11.04 -3.60
CA LEU A 29 7.02 10.90 -5.02
C LEU A 29 7.20 12.27 -5.70
N GLU A 30 6.39 13.27 -5.35
CA GLU A 30 6.48 14.60 -5.97
C GLU A 30 7.82 15.27 -5.66
N GLU A 31 8.34 15.12 -4.44
CA GLU A 31 9.66 15.64 -4.05
C GLU A 31 10.77 14.94 -4.82
N VAL A 32 10.69 13.60 -4.97
CA VAL A 32 11.67 12.82 -5.75
C VAL A 32 11.70 13.28 -7.20
N LEU A 33 10.54 13.32 -7.85
CA LEU A 33 10.44 13.71 -9.26
C LEU A 33 10.87 15.17 -9.46
N GLY A 34 10.49 16.07 -8.54
CA GLY A 34 10.87 17.47 -8.56
C GLY A 34 12.38 17.70 -8.42
N ALA A 35 13.07 16.90 -7.61
CA ALA A 35 14.53 16.94 -7.51
C ALA A 35 15.19 16.45 -8.79
N ILE A 36 14.71 15.36 -9.36
CA ILE A 36 15.27 14.75 -10.58
C ILE A 36 15.13 15.70 -11.77
N VAL A 37 13.98 16.34 -11.98
CA VAL A 37 13.82 17.26 -13.13
C VAL A 37 14.73 18.48 -13.03
N ARG A 38 15.15 18.89 -11.82
CA ARG A 38 16.10 19.99 -11.59
C ARG A 38 17.55 19.59 -11.80
N ILE A 39 17.93 18.36 -11.42
CA ILE A 39 19.30 17.88 -11.49
C ILE A 39 19.65 17.42 -12.91
N THR A 40 18.72 16.72 -13.59
CA THR A 40 18.97 16.10 -14.90
C THR A 40 19.44 17.09 -15.96
N PRO A 41 18.89 18.32 -16.11
CA PRO A 41 19.40 19.30 -17.06
C PRO A 41 20.88 19.63 -16.88
N GLN A 42 21.33 19.76 -15.62
CA GLN A 42 22.73 20.06 -15.32
C GLN A 42 23.67 18.90 -15.66
N LEU A 43 23.21 17.65 -15.48
CA LEU A 43 23.99 16.46 -15.82
C LEU A 43 24.20 16.28 -17.31
N VAL A 44 23.18 16.62 -18.11
CA VAL A 44 23.16 16.34 -19.55
C VAL A 44 23.49 17.58 -20.38
N GLY A 45 23.48 18.76 -19.77
CA GLY A 45 23.74 20.03 -20.45
C GLY A 45 22.58 20.45 -21.35
N VAL A 46 21.34 20.25 -20.87
CA VAL A 46 20.10 20.70 -21.52
C VAL A 46 19.43 21.78 -20.69
N ASP A 47 18.44 22.47 -21.25
CA ASP A 47 17.81 23.60 -20.55
C ASP A 47 16.57 23.20 -19.77
N ARG A 48 15.85 22.17 -20.23
CA ARG A 48 14.54 21.79 -19.69
C ARG A 48 14.43 20.27 -19.55
N CYS A 49 13.73 19.84 -18.50
CA CYS A 49 13.36 18.45 -18.24
C CYS A 49 11.93 18.39 -17.71
N ALA A 50 11.13 17.45 -18.19
CA ALA A 50 9.82 17.14 -17.64
C ALA A 50 9.60 15.65 -17.55
N ILE A 51 8.80 15.25 -16.56
CA ILE A 51 8.34 13.89 -16.36
C ILE A 51 6.82 13.90 -16.51
N LEU A 52 6.32 13.07 -17.43
CA LEU A 52 4.91 12.87 -17.66
C LEU A 52 4.55 11.43 -17.32
N LEU A 53 3.54 11.23 -16.48
CA LEU A 53 3.02 9.91 -16.13
C LEU A 53 1.97 9.48 -17.14
N TYR A 54 1.94 8.19 -17.45
CA TYR A 54 0.99 7.59 -18.38
C TYR A 54 -0.23 7.03 -17.64
N ASP A 55 -1.42 7.43 -18.06
CA ASP A 55 -2.70 6.88 -17.62
C ASP A 55 -3.22 5.90 -18.68
N PRO A 56 -3.12 4.57 -18.47
CA PRO A 56 -3.55 3.58 -19.47
C PRO A 56 -5.07 3.50 -19.64
N GLN A 57 -5.87 4.02 -18.69
CA GLN A 57 -7.33 4.02 -18.82
C GLN A 57 -7.82 5.17 -19.71
N LYS A 58 -7.08 6.29 -19.71
CA LYS A 58 -7.41 7.48 -20.49
C LYS A 58 -6.60 7.60 -21.78
N HIS A 59 -5.60 6.72 -21.95
CA HIS A 59 -4.67 6.76 -23.07
C HIS A 59 -3.98 8.13 -23.22
N GLU A 60 -3.47 8.66 -22.11
CA GLU A 60 -2.86 9.98 -22.07
C GLU A 60 -1.64 10.06 -21.16
N PHE A 61 -0.72 10.97 -21.50
CA PHE A 61 0.38 11.38 -20.66
C PHE A 61 0.06 12.70 -19.98
N ARG A 62 0.29 12.81 -18.66
CA ARG A 62 0.11 14.05 -17.89
C ARG A 62 1.41 14.44 -17.21
N THR A 63 1.72 15.72 -17.24
CA THR A 63 2.89 16.23 -16.52
C THR A 63 2.73 16.03 -15.03
N ALA A 64 3.73 15.36 -14.44
CA ALA A 64 3.86 15.18 -12.99
C ALA A 64 4.80 16.24 -12.42
N GLN A 65 5.96 16.45 -13.06
CA GLN A 65 6.94 17.43 -12.64
C GLN A 65 7.69 17.99 -13.85
N MET A 66 8.12 19.25 -13.76
CA MET A 66 8.93 19.86 -14.79
C MET A 66 9.87 20.94 -14.23
N TYR A 67 10.94 21.20 -14.97
CA TYR A 67 11.88 22.26 -14.71
C TYR A 67 12.37 22.87 -16.04
N GLY A 68 12.40 24.21 -16.09
CA GLY A 68 12.90 24.97 -17.24
C GLY A 68 13.14 26.42 -16.88
N PRO A 69 13.89 27.16 -17.71
CA PRO A 69 14.28 28.55 -17.45
C PRO A 69 13.17 29.59 -17.66
N ASP A 70 12.07 29.20 -18.32
CA ASP A 70 10.99 30.11 -18.70
C ASP A 70 9.71 29.78 -17.90
N PRO A 71 9.33 30.61 -16.91
CA PRO A 71 8.15 30.35 -16.08
C PRO A 71 6.83 30.29 -16.83
N GLU A 72 6.64 31.07 -17.90
CA GLU A 72 5.40 31.07 -18.68
C GLU A 72 5.23 29.74 -19.41
N ARG A 73 6.30 29.25 -20.01
CA ARG A 73 6.31 27.93 -20.66
C ARG A 73 6.21 26.79 -19.67
N ASN A 74 6.80 26.93 -18.49
CA ASN A 74 6.64 25.96 -17.41
C ASN A 74 5.15 25.77 -17.06
N ALA A 75 4.41 26.86 -16.91
CA ALA A 75 2.98 26.83 -16.62
C ALA A 75 2.14 26.14 -17.73
N ILE A 76 2.59 26.21 -18.99
CA ILE A 76 1.95 25.47 -20.10
C ILE A 76 2.26 23.96 -19.96
N PHE A 77 3.51 23.61 -19.69
CA PHE A 77 3.91 22.22 -19.49
C PHE A 77 3.23 21.56 -18.28
N GLU A 78 3.08 22.26 -17.17
CA GLU A 78 2.41 21.75 -15.96
C GLU A 78 0.97 21.32 -16.23
N ARG A 79 0.30 21.95 -17.19
CA ARG A 79 -1.07 21.65 -17.60
C ARG A 79 -1.14 20.73 -18.82
N LEU A 80 0.00 20.28 -19.32
CA LEU A 80 0.05 19.50 -20.55
C LEU A 80 -0.58 18.13 -20.35
N VAL A 81 -1.52 17.83 -21.23
CA VAL A 81 -2.08 16.50 -21.42
C VAL A 81 -1.82 16.11 -22.87
N MET A 82 -1.09 15.04 -23.09
CA MET A 82 -0.74 14.53 -24.41
C MET A 82 -1.45 13.18 -24.62
N ARG A 83 -2.43 13.15 -25.53
CA ARG A 83 -3.17 11.92 -25.85
C ARG A 83 -2.41 11.07 -26.85
N GLU A 84 -2.53 9.77 -26.75
CA GLU A 84 -1.90 8.83 -27.72
C GLU A 84 -2.31 9.15 -29.16
N ASP A 85 -3.57 9.48 -29.39
CA ASP A 85 -4.09 9.79 -30.72
C ASP A 85 -3.43 11.03 -31.35
N ASP A 86 -3.03 12.00 -30.55
CA ASP A 86 -2.38 13.22 -31.02
C ASP A 86 -0.92 12.96 -31.44
N VAL A 87 -0.31 11.89 -30.92
CA VAL A 87 1.12 11.57 -31.10
C VAL A 87 1.35 10.10 -31.43
N ARG A 88 0.53 9.48 -32.27
CA ARG A 88 0.51 8.04 -32.54
C ARG A 88 1.86 7.40 -32.81
N SER A 89 2.67 8.00 -33.68
CA SER A 89 3.98 7.45 -34.03
C SER A 89 4.96 7.48 -32.85
N LEU A 90 4.88 8.52 -32.02
CA LEU A 90 5.66 8.65 -30.79
C LEU A 90 5.13 7.68 -29.74
N ALA A 91 3.83 7.60 -29.55
CA ALA A 91 3.20 6.68 -28.61
C ALA A 91 3.54 5.22 -28.91
N HIS A 92 3.44 4.78 -30.18
CA HIS A 92 3.87 3.44 -30.60
C HIS A 92 5.33 3.16 -30.27
N ARG A 93 6.24 4.11 -30.56
CA ARG A 93 7.67 3.95 -30.28
C ARG A 93 7.94 3.85 -28.77
N ILE A 94 7.26 4.61 -27.95
CA ILE A 94 7.44 4.67 -26.50
C ILE A 94 6.74 3.51 -25.81
N LEU A 95 5.46 3.28 -26.09
CA LEU A 95 4.64 2.32 -25.34
C LEU A 95 4.89 0.87 -25.78
N GLU A 96 5.01 0.63 -27.09
CA GLU A 96 5.15 -0.71 -27.62
C GLU A 96 6.62 -1.12 -27.79
N GLN A 97 7.44 -0.27 -28.43
CA GLN A 97 8.84 -0.59 -28.66
C GLN A 97 9.73 -0.30 -27.44
N LYS A 98 9.28 0.53 -26.49
CA LYS A 98 10.02 0.95 -25.29
C LYS A 98 11.38 1.58 -25.63
N LEU A 99 11.41 2.31 -26.74
CA LEU A 99 12.64 2.94 -27.25
C LEU A 99 12.59 4.46 -27.11
N PRO A 100 13.74 5.11 -26.88
CA PRO A 100 13.82 6.57 -26.87
C PRO A 100 13.50 7.14 -28.26
N ALA A 101 12.92 8.33 -28.27
CA ALA A 101 12.57 9.06 -29.48
C ALA A 101 13.25 10.42 -29.50
N LEU A 102 13.87 10.74 -30.64
CA LEU A 102 14.33 12.10 -30.94
C LEU A 102 13.23 12.80 -31.74
N VAL A 103 12.67 13.82 -31.14
CA VAL A 103 11.61 14.65 -31.72
C VAL A 103 12.27 15.90 -32.29
N ARG A 104 11.95 16.24 -33.53
CA ARG A 104 12.39 17.45 -34.22
C ARG A 104 11.19 18.30 -34.63
N GLU A 105 11.44 19.52 -34.99
CA GLU A 105 10.43 20.40 -35.58
C GLU A 105 9.70 19.68 -36.73
N GLY A 106 8.36 19.64 -36.65
CA GLY A 106 7.51 18.90 -37.61
C GLY A 106 7.17 17.45 -37.22
N THR A 107 7.77 16.87 -36.17
CA THR A 107 7.43 15.53 -35.67
C THR A 107 6.19 15.54 -34.76
N LEU A 108 6.01 16.61 -34.00
CA LEU A 108 4.82 16.84 -33.18
C LEU A 108 3.78 17.66 -33.94
N PRO A 109 2.49 17.58 -33.55
CA PRO A 109 1.49 18.50 -34.01
C PRO A 109 1.94 19.96 -33.82
N ARG A 110 1.80 20.80 -34.87
CA ARG A 110 2.34 22.16 -34.88
C ARG A 110 1.93 22.98 -33.66
N GLN A 111 0.64 22.88 -33.29
CA GLN A 111 0.12 23.57 -32.11
C GLN A 111 0.82 23.17 -30.81
N LEU A 112 1.13 21.90 -30.67
CA LEU A 112 1.84 21.37 -29.47
C LEU A 112 3.30 21.83 -29.47
N ALA A 113 4.00 21.72 -30.61
CA ALA A 113 5.38 22.15 -30.76
C ALA A 113 5.55 23.65 -30.50
N ASP A 114 4.67 24.48 -31.05
CA ASP A 114 4.68 25.94 -30.91
C ASP A 114 4.36 26.36 -29.45
N SER A 115 3.36 25.74 -28.83
CA SER A 115 2.99 26.01 -27.43
C SER A 115 4.14 25.69 -26.47
N LEU A 116 4.83 24.59 -26.72
CA LEU A 116 5.95 24.14 -25.89
C LEU A 116 7.27 24.83 -26.25
N GLY A 117 7.34 25.50 -27.44
CA GLY A 117 8.56 26.09 -27.96
C GLY A 117 9.68 25.07 -28.15
N MET A 118 9.31 23.82 -28.48
CA MET A 118 10.26 22.71 -28.68
C MET A 118 10.75 22.69 -30.12
N ARG A 119 12.07 22.70 -30.29
CA ARG A 119 12.72 22.50 -31.61
C ARG A 119 13.34 21.12 -31.75
N THR A 120 13.96 20.64 -30.69
CA THR A 120 14.56 19.31 -30.63
C THR A 120 14.41 18.79 -29.23
N ALA A 121 13.81 17.63 -29.05
CA ALA A 121 13.66 16.99 -27.76
C ALA A 121 14.06 15.51 -27.82
N LEU A 122 14.59 15.04 -26.71
CA LEU A 122 14.77 13.63 -26.42
C LEU A 122 13.63 13.20 -25.51
N ILE A 123 12.90 12.18 -25.91
CA ILE A 123 11.82 11.56 -25.10
C ILE A 123 12.23 10.14 -24.79
N VAL A 124 12.24 9.80 -23.51
CA VAL A 124 12.71 8.51 -23.01
C VAL A 124 11.60 7.85 -22.23
N PRO A 125 11.29 6.56 -22.49
CA PRO A 125 10.28 5.84 -21.71
C PRO A 125 10.75 5.57 -20.28
N LEU A 126 9.85 5.73 -19.33
CA LEU A 126 10.02 5.30 -17.93
C LEU A 126 9.46 3.89 -17.81
N THR A 127 10.33 2.88 -17.91
CA THR A 127 9.92 1.48 -18.00
C THR A 127 10.33 0.71 -16.75
N CYS A 128 9.38 0.04 -16.10
CA CYS A 128 9.63 -0.88 -15.00
C CYS A 128 8.77 -2.14 -15.18
N ARG A 129 9.35 -3.34 -14.93
CA ARG A 129 8.65 -4.63 -15.03
C ARG A 129 7.82 -4.77 -16.32
N GLU A 130 8.41 -4.45 -17.46
CA GLU A 130 7.79 -4.49 -18.78
C GLU A 130 6.62 -3.50 -19.01
N LYS A 131 6.31 -2.62 -18.05
CA LYS A 131 5.30 -1.58 -18.19
C LYS A 131 5.95 -0.23 -18.41
N VAL A 132 5.35 0.58 -19.27
CA VAL A 132 5.71 1.99 -19.40
C VAL A 132 4.85 2.78 -18.41
N LEU A 133 5.49 3.42 -17.45
CA LEU A 133 4.86 4.21 -16.38
C LEU A 133 4.70 5.69 -16.78
N GLY A 134 5.43 6.12 -17.81
CA GLY A 134 5.46 7.48 -18.28
C GLY A 134 6.60 7.73 -19.24
N ILE A 135 6.91 9.00 -19.42
CA ILE A 135 8.03 9.49 -20.24
C ILE A 135 8.81 10.57 -19.50
N MET A 136 10.11 10.65 -19.80
CA MET A 136 10.94 11.79 -19.46
C MET A 136 11.27 12.54 -20.75
N THR A 137 11.04 13.86 -20.76
CA THR A 137 11.34 14.71 -21.92
C THR A 137 12.44 15.68 -21.56
N LEU A 138 13.41 15.84 -22.46
CA LEU A 138 14.50 16.79 -22.33
C LEU A 138 14.64 17.58 -23.61
N ASP A 139 14.82 18.89 -23.50
CA ASP A 139 15.03 19.72 -24.69
C ASP A 139 15.98 20.90 -24.45
N HIS A 140 16.45 21.45 -25.56
CA HIS A 140 17.17 22.71 -25.60
C HIS A 140 16.19 23.82 -26.00
N THR A 141 16.12 24.87 -25.18
CA THR A 141 15.28 26.05 -25.48
C THR A 141 15.92 26.98 -26.49
N ARG A 142 17.23 26.87 -26.69
CA ARG A 142 18.02 27.72 -27.60
C ARG A 142 18.78 26.88 -28.61
N GLY A 143 18.45 27.08 -29.89
CA GLY A 143 19.16 26.48 -31.01
C GLY A 143 18.84 25.00 -31.29
N LEU A 144 19.26 24.52 -32.45
CA LEU A 144 19.15 23.11 -32.85
C LEU A 144 20.40 22.37 -32.38
N ARG A 145 20.34 21.77 -31.20
CA ARG A 145 21.40 20.89 -30.70
C ARG A 145 20.94 19.45 -30.77
N LEU A 146 21.85 18.58 -31.26
CA LEU A 146 21.61 17.14 -31.30
C LEU A 146 22.08 16.51 -29.98
N PHE A 147 21.33 15.53 -29.52
CA PHE A 147 21.75 14.71 -28.39
C PHE A 147 22.84 13.71 -28.82
N THR A 148 23.91 13.66 -28.07
CA THR A 148 24.98 12.67 -28.26
C THR A 148 24.54 11.31 -27.66
N SER A 149 25.16 10.23 -28.15
CA SER A 149 24.93 8.89 -27.59
C SER A 149 25.21 8.84 -26.07
N LYS A 150 26.23 9.57 -25.60
CA LYS A 150 26.55 9.66 -24.18
C LYS A 150 25.43 10.30 -23.38
N GLN A 151 24.88 11.41 -23.86
CA GLN A 151 23.73 12.07 -23.22
C GLN A 151 22.51 11.16 -23.18
N ILE A 152 22.19 10.46 -24.28
CA ILE A 152 21.07 9.51 -24.33
C ILE A 152 21.24 8.40 -23.29
N ASN A 153 22.44 7.81 -23.17
CA ASN A 153 22.73 6.75 -22.20
C ASN A 153 22.57 7.24 -20.75
N VAL A 154 23.03 8.45 -20.44
CA VAL A 154 22.86 9.06 -19.12
C VAL A 154 21.39 9.24 -18.79
N VAL A 155 20.63 9.81 -19.75
CA VAL A 155 19.18 10.03 -19.54
C VAL A 155 18.43 8.70 -19.39
N MET A 156 18.81 7.67 -20.15
CA MET A 156 18.26 6.32 -19.99
C MET A 156 18.51 5.77 -18.58
N GLY A 157 19.71 5.97 -18.04
CA GLY A 157 20.04 5.57 -16.67
C GLY A 157 19.20 6.32 -15.62
N VAL A 158 19.03 7.64 -15.78
CA VAL A 158 18.16 8.44 -14.90
C VAL A 158 16.69 7.99 -15.03
N ALA A 159 16.21 7.80 -16.27
CA ALA A 159 14.84 7.34 -16.53
C ALA A 159 14.54 5.99 -15.86
N GLN A 160 15.53 5.08 -15.85
CA GLN A 160 15.40 3.80 -15.14
C GLN A 160 15.23 3.98 -13.64
N GLN A 161 15.99 4.89 -13.00
CA GLN A 161 15.84 5.17 -11.56
C GLN A 161 14.49 5.81 -11.25
N VAL A 162 14.04 6.73 -12.10
CA VAL A 162 12.71 7.35 -12.00
C VAL A 162 11.61 6.30 -12.09
N ALA A 163 11.69 5.39 -13.07
CA ALA A 163 10.71 4.34 -13.26
C ALA A 163 10.62 3.41 -12.04
N ILE A 164 11.77 3.03 -11.44
CA ILE A 164 11.82 2.24 -10.22
C ILE A 164 11.18 3.00 -9.04
N ALA A 165 11.46 4.30 -8.91
CA ALA A 165 10.84 5.13 -7.89
C ALA A 165 9.31 5.13 -8.03
N ILE A 166 8.79 5.45 -9.22
CA ILE A 166 7.34 5.50 -9.49
C ILE A 166 6.68 4.14 -9.17
N ASP A 167 7.27 3.02 -9.62
CA ASP A 167 6.75 1.67 -9.36
C ASP A 167 6.71 1.35 -7.85
N ASN A 168 7.77 1.67 -7.12
CA ASN A 168 7.85 1.45 -5.67
C ASN A 168 6.79 2.27 -4.90
N PHE A 169 6.60 3.54 -5.24
CA PHE A 169 5.57 4.38 -4.63
C PHE A 169 4.16 3.87 -4.99
N GLY A 170 3.96 3.44 -6.23
CA GLY A 170 2.71 2.82 -6.68
C GLY A 170 2.37 1.57 -5.87
N LEU A 171 3.32 0.66 -5.70
CA LEU A 171 3.14 -0.56 -4.91
C LEU A 171 2.84 -0.30 -3.44
N LYS A 172 3.53 0.68 -2.81
CA LYS A 172 3.24 1.09 -1.44
C LYS A 172 1.82 1.65 -1.30
N ALA A 173 1.39 2.49 -2.24
CA ALA A 173 0.05 3.05 -2.26
C ALA A 173 -1.03 1.98 -2.49
N ASP A 174 -0.78 0.99 -3.35
CA ASP A 174 -1.70 -0.12 -3.58
C ASP A 174 -1.81 -1.04 -2.36
N ALA A 175 -0.70 -1.35 -1.71
CA ALA A 175 -0.68 -2.12 -0.47
C ALA A 175 -1.47 -1.41 0.65
N ALA A 176 -1.24 -0.12 0.85
CA ALA A 176 -1.98 0.68 1.84
C ALA A 176 -3.49 0.73 1.54
N ARG A 177 -3.87 0.86 0.25
CA ARG A 177 -5.28 0.81 -0.18
C ARG A 177 -5.93 -0.55 0.05
N ALA A 178 -5.19 -1.63 -0.21
CA ALA A 178 -5.68 -2.99 0.03
C ALA A 178 -5.89 -3.26 1.53
N GLU A 179 -4.94 -2.84 2.35
CA GLU A 179 -5.04 -2.93 3.82
C GLU A 179 -6.24 -2.15 4.34
N GLU A 180 -6.44 -0.91 3.90
CA GLU A 180 -7.59 -0.09 4.29
C GLU A 180 -8.92 -0.70 3.85
N ARG A 181 -9.00 -1.27 2.64
CA ARG A 181 -10.20 -1.99 2.19
C ARG A 181 -10.52 -3.19 3.08
N LEU A 182 -9.50 -3.97 3.44
CA LEU A 182 -9.67 -5.10 4.36
C LEU A 182 -10.14 -4.63 5.74
N ARG A 183 -9.54 -3.56 6.27
CA ARG A 183 -9.93 -2.97 7.55
C ARG A 183 -11.39 -2.52 7.55
N VAL A 184 -11.80 -1.73 6.55
CA VAL A 184 -13.19 -1.25 6.42
C VAL A 184 -14.16 -2.42 6.25
N THR A 185 -13.81 -3.43 5.46
CA THR A 185 -14.65 -4.62 5.28
C THR A 185 -14.82 -5.39 6.58
N ALA A 186 -13.75 -5.54 7.36
CA ALA A 186 -13.78 -6.20 8.65
C ALA A 186 -14.67 -5.43 9.65
N GLU A 187 -14.57 -4.10 9.70
CA GLU A 187 -15.40 -3.23 10.54
C GLU A 187 -16.90 -3.31 10.19
N ILE A 188 -17.26 -3.52 8.92
CA ILE A 188 -18.66 -3.66 8.48
C ILE A 188 -19.22 -5.05 8.87
N LEU A 189 -18.38 -6.09 8.85
CA LEU A 189 -18.79 -7.49 9.03
C LEU A 189 -18.79 -7.94 10.49
N ALA A 190 -18.11 -7.23 11.38
CA ALA A 190 -17.94 -7.57 12.79
C ALA A 190 -18.16 -6.36 13.69
N ASP A 191 -18.72 -6.60 14.88
CA ASP A 191 -18.87 -5.58 15.93
C ASP A 191 -17.57 -5.40 16.74
N GLY A 192 -16.53 -6.21 16.45
CA GLY A 192 -15.20 -6.09 17.02
C GLY A 192 -14.28 -7.22 16.56
N LEU A 193 -12.98 -6.92 16.50
CA LEU A 193 -11.92 -7.86 16.14
C LEU A 193 -10.94 -8.05 17.29
N ILE A 194 -10.55 -9.30 17.54
CA ILE A 194 -9.50 -9.68 18.48
C ILE A 194 -8.44 -10.47 17.71
N THR A 195 -7.21 -10.03 17.78
CA THR A 195 -6.07 -10.75 17.20
C THR A 195 -5.35 -11.53 18.29
N LEU A 196 -5.16 -12.82 18.05
CA LEU A 196 -4.45 -13.74 18.94
C LEU A 196 -3.16 -14.22 18.29
N SER A 197 -2.12 -14.44 19.08
CA SER A 197 -0.91 -15.12 18.65
C SER A 197 -1.18 -16.61 18.38
N GLN A 198 -0.17 -17.32 17.85
CA GLN A 198 -0.18 -18.79 17.71
C GLN A 198 -0.46 -19.54 19.01
N SER A 199 -0.11 -18.95 20.15
CA SER A 199 -0.38 -19.49 21.48
C SER A 199 -1.73 -19.06 22.06
N TYR A 200 -2.63 -18.51 21.23
CA TYR A 200 -3.97 -18.03 21.62
C TYR A 200 -3.95 -16.96 22.72
N ARG A 201 -2.86 -16.15 22.76
CA ARG A 201 -2.78 -14.96 23.61
C ARG A 201 -3.17 -13.73 22.82
N ILE A 202 -3.91 -12.82 23.47
CA ILE A 202 -4.36 -11.58 22.84
C ILE A 202 -3.14 -10.73 22.47
N VAL A 203 -3.01 -10.40 21.19
CA VAL A 203 -2.04 -9.45 20.66
C VAL A 203 -2.63 -8.05 20.64
N ALA A 204 -3.85 -7.92 20.10
CA ALA A 204 -4.56 -6.66 20.00
C ALA A 204 -6.07 -6.87 19.95
N ILE A 205 -6.83 -5.83 20.32
CA ILE A 205 -8.24 -5.69 20.04
C ILE A 205 -8.45 -4.37 19.28
N ASP A 206 -9.36 -4.36 18.32
CA ASP A 206 -9.63 -3.17 17.53
C ASP A 206 -10.50 -2.15 18.29
N ALA A 207 -10.66 -0.95 17.74
CA ALA A 207 -11.43 0.13 18.37
C ALA A 207 -12.91 -0.24 18.59
N MET A 208 -13.47 -1.13 17.75
CA MET A 208 -14.85 -1.60 17.89
C MET A 208 -14.96 -2.63 19.02
N ALA A 209 -14.03 -3.58 19.13
CA ALA A 209 -13.96 -4.52 20.25
C ALA A 209 -13.70 -3.79 21.58
N GLU A 210 -12.87 -2.74 21.59
CA GLU A 210 -12.67 -1.89 22.77
C GLU A 210 -14.00 -1.24 23.23
N LYS A 211 -14.79 -0.73 22.29
CA LYS A 211 -16.11 -0.16 22.59
C LYS A 211 -17.13 -1.23 23.02
N LEU A 212 -17.11 -2.39 22.37
CA LEU A 212 -18.01 -3.50 22.64
C LEU A 212 -17.77 -4.11 24.03
N LEU A 213 -16.51 -4.37 24.36
CA LEU A 213 -16.07 -5.07 25.57
C LEU A 213 -15.70 -4.13 26.72
N LEU A 214 -15.47 -2.84 26.43
CA LEU A 214 -15.02 -1.78 27.35
C LEU A 214 -13.62 -2.04 27.96
N TRP A 215 -12.81 -2.87 27.30
CA TRP A 215 -11.42 -3.12 27.63
C TRP A 215 -10.50 -2.42 26.64
N LYS A 216 -9.31 -2.05 27.08
CA LYS A 216 -8.25 -1.52 26.21
C LYS A 216 -7.22 -2.61 25.88
N THR A 217 -6.63 -2.55 24.70
CA THR A 217 -5.60 -3.50 24.26
C THR A 217 -4.53 -3.68 25.32
N GLY A 218 -3.99 -2.61 25.90
CA GLY A 218 -2.92 -2.68 26.91
C GLY A 218 -3.32 -3.38 28.23
N GLU A 219 -4.62 -3.54 28.51
CA GLU A 219 -5.12 -4.21 29.72
C GLU A 219 -5.27 -5.72 29.51
N VAL A 220 -5.42 -6.16 28.27
CA VAL A 220 -5.75 -7.56 27.91
C VAL A 220 -4.65 -8.25 27.11
N ALA A 221 -3.71 -7.52 26.54
CA ALA A 221 -2.59 -8.06 25.78
C ALA A 221 -1.80 -9.12 26.61
N GLY A 222 -1.41 -10.22 25.96
CA GLY A 222 -0.74 -11.35 26.57
C GLY A 222 -1.62 -12.32 27.36
N LYS A 223 -2.89 -11.97 27.66
CA LYS A 223 -3.85 -12.85 28.34
C LYS A 223 -4.55 -13.78 27.34
N SER A 224 -5.07 -14.92 27.83
CA SER A 224 -6.02 -15.72 27.06
C SER A 224 -7.41 -15.03 26.98
N LEU A 225 -8.24 -15.43 26.01
CA LEU A 225 -9.63 -14.95 25.94
C LEU A 225 -10.41 -15.32 27.23
N ALA A 226 -10.12 -16.50 27.78
CA ALA A 226 -10.77 -16.97 29.00
C ALA A 226 -10.38 -16.12 30.21
N ASP A 227 -9.15 -15.67 30.32
CA ASP A 227 -8.67 -14.84 31.44
C ASP A 227 -9.10 -13.39 31.30
N ALA A 228 -9.03 -12.84 30.08
CA ALA A 228 -9.36 -11.45 29.83
C ALA A 228 -10.87 -11.18 29.95
N PHE A 229 -11.69 -12.04 29.34
CA PHE A 229 -13.13 -11.79 29.16
C PHE A 229 -14.03 -12.83 29.80
N ALA A 230 -13.47 -13.77 30.59
CA ALA A 230 -14.21 -14.88 31.19
C ALA A 230 -15.16 -15.56 30.19
N VAL A 231 -14.62 -15.90 29.01
CA VAL A 231 -15.42 -16.44 27.89
C VAL A 231 -15.99 -17.79 28.24
N THR A 232 -17.33 -17.96 28.01
CA THR A 232 -18.05 -19.21 28.19
C THR A 232 -18.95 -19.49 27.00
N ASP A 233 -19.27 -20.76 26.77
CA ASP A 233 -20.33 -21.12 25.83
C ASP A 233 -21.74 -20.86 26.42
N ARG A 234 -22.78 -21.28 25.68
CA ARG A 234 -24.18 -21.15 26.13
C ARG A 234 -24.51 -21.97 27.38
N ASP A 235 -23.80 -23.08 27.60
CA ASP A 235 -24.01 -23.97 28.73
C ASP A 235 -23.21 -23.54 29.96
N GLY A 236 -22.47 -22.43 29.85
CA GLY A 236 -21.64 -21.85 30.91
C GLY A 236 -20.28 -22.52 31.05
N VAL A 237 -19.88 -23.36 30.09
CA VAL A 237 -18.55 -24.00 30.07
C VAL A 237 -17.51 -22.97 29.65
N ARG A 238 -16.48 -22.80 30.46
CA ARG A 238 -15.40 -21.84 30.20
C ARG A 238 -14.57 -22.27 28.99
N LEU A 239 -14.19 -21.31 28.16
CA LEU A 239 -13.26 -21.53 27.04
C LEU A 239 -11.93 -22.09 27.58
N PRO A 240 -11.40 -23.20 27.02
CA PRO A 240 -10.14 -23.76 27.47
C PRO A 240 -8.96 -22.78 27.25
N GLU A 241 -7.98 -22.82 28.14
CA GLU A 241 -6.77 -22.00 28.01
C GLU A 241 -5.73 -22.65 27.08
N ALA A 242 -5.75 -23.99 26.96
CA ALA A 242 -4.85 -24.71 26.08
C ALA A 242 -5.16 -24.38 24.60
N PRO A 243 -4.17 -23.96 23.78
CA PRO A 243 -4.36 -23.51 22.40
C PRO A 243 -5.15 -24.50 21.53
N ALA A 244 -4.77 -25.76 21.55
CA ALA A 244 -5.45 -26.80 20.75
C ALA A 244 -6.90 -27.04 21.18
N ALA A 245 -7.21 -26.94 22.47
CA ALA A 245 -8.57 -27.11 22.97
C ALA A 245 -9.43 -25.84 22.71
N ALA A 246 -8.85 -24.65 22.82
CA ALA A 246 -9.50 -23.40 22.46
C ALA A 246 -9.83 -23.36 20.95
N ASP A 247 -8.92 -23.86 20.12
CA ASP A 247 -9.12 -23.95 18.68
C ASP A 247 -10.31 -24.86 18.32
N LEU A 248 -10.45 -26.01 18.93
CA LEU A 248 -11.60 -26.90 18.71
C LEU A 248 -12.94 -26.27 19.07
N VAL A 249 -12.97 -25.41 20.07
CA VAL A 249 -14.20 -24.68 20.46
C VAL A 249 -14.49 -23.53 19.50
N LEU A 250 -13.47 -22.80 19.09
CA LEU A 250 -13.62 -21.65 18.20
C LEU A 250 -13.77 -22.06 16.73
N HIS A 251 -13.22 -23.24 16.35
CA HIS A 251 -13.32 -23.85 15.01
C HIS A 251 -13.86 -25.27 15.09
N PRO A 252 -15.13 -25.47 15.50
CA PRO A 252 -15.69 -26.81 15.60
C PRO A 252 -15.76 -27.47 14.21
N PRO A 253 -15.15 -28.65 14.04
CA PRO A 253 -15.12 -29.34 12.74
C PRO A 253 -16.53 -29.66 12.26
N GLY A 254 -16.80 -29.38 10.98
CA GLY A 254 -18.08 -29.68 10.32
C GLY A 254 -19.24 -28.72 10.63
N ARG A 255 -19.03 -27.70 11.46
CA ARG A 255 -20.06 -26.70 11.79
C ARG A 255 -19.98 -25.52 10.84
N ARG A 256 -21.11 -25.13 10.23
CA ARG A 256 -21.21 -23.95 9.36
C ARG A 256 -21.47 -22.66 10.14
N ASP A 257 -22.25 -22.78 11.23
CA ASP A 257 -22.62 -21.62 12.05
C ASP A 257 -21.51 -21.30 13.07
N PRO A 258 -21.24 -20.01 13.29
CA PRO A 258 -20.24 -19.61 14.25
C PRO A 258 -20.67 -19.99 15.67
N PRO A 259 -19.75 -20.42 16.56
CA PRO A 259 -20.05 -20.65 17.96
C PRO A 259 -20.55 -19.36 18.62
N LEU A 260 -21.52 -19.52 19.52
CA LEU A 260 -22.06 -18.42 20.30
C LEU A 260 -21.41 -18.47 21.69
N MET A 261 -20.72 -17.39 22.04
CA MET A 261 -19.95 -17.28 23.26
C MET A 261 -20.35 -16.04 24.06
N TYR A 262 -20.37 -16.15 25.38
CA TYR A 262 -20.54 -15.02 26.29
C TYR A 262 -19.19 -14.41 26.62
N PHE A 263 -19.07 -13.11 26.45
CA PHE A 263 -17.92 -12.31 26.85
C PHE A 263 -18.31 -11.40 27.99
N ARG A 264 -17.51 -11.35 29.07
CA ARG A 264 -17.70 -10.43 30.17
C ARG A 264 -17.07 -9.07 29.82
N ARG A 265 -17.89 -8.03 29.84
CA ARG A 265 -17.45 -6.66 29.69
C ARG A 265 -16.75 -6.19 30.97
N LYS A 266 -15.95 -5.13 30.85
CA LYS A 266 -15.23 -4.53 31.98
C LYS A 266 -16.16 -4.00 33.07
N ASP A 267 -17.33 -3.47 32.70
CA ASP A 267 -18.37 -2.98 33.61
C ASP A 267 -19.21 -4.08 34.25
N GLY A 268 -18.95 -5.36 33.97
CA GLY A 268 -19.53 -6.52 34.62
C GLY A 268 -20.52 -7.34 33.78
N PRO A 269 -21.44 -6.76 32.99
CA PRO A 269 -22.41 -7.50 32.19
C PRO A 269 -21.74 -8.43 31.15
N ARG A 270 -22.46 -9.54 30.85
CA ARG A 270 -22.05 -10.45 29.78
C ARG A 270 -22.81 -10.13 28.51
N ILE A 271 -22.11 -10.19 27.37
CA ILE A 271 -22.70 -10.06 26.04
C ILE A 271 -22.54 -11.35 25.27
N LEU A 272 -23.58 -11.74 24.54
CA LEU A 272 -23.55 -12.89 23.65
C LEU A 272 -23.00 -12.44 22.27
N CYS A 273 -21.95 -13.10 21.81
CA CYS A 273 -21.36 -12.85 20.52
C CYS A 273 -21.27 -14.14 19.71
N ALA A 274 -21.58 -14.06 18.43
CA ALA A 274 -21.16 -15.06 17.44
C ALA A 274 -19.68 -14.81 17.13
N VAL A 275 -18.84 -15.83 17.23
CA VAL A 275 -17.40 -15.74 17.05
C VAL A 275 -17.02 -16.43 15.76
N ARG A 276 -16.50 -15.68 14.80
CA ARG A 276 -15.86 -16.24 13.58
C ARG A 276 -14.38 -16.07 13.70
N THR A 277 -13.64 -17.11 13.35
CA THR A 277 -12.19 -17.11 13.44
C THR A 277 -11.57 -17.42 12.08
N ALA A 278 -10.40 -16.81 11.83
CA ALA A 278 -9.60 -17.03 10.64
C ALA A 278 -8.11 -17.05 11.00
N TYR A 279 -7.34 -17.87 10.27
CA TYR A 279 -5.90 -17.93 10.43
C TYR A 279 -5.19 -16.99 9.44
N VAL A 280 -4.29 -16.17 9.96
CA VAL A 280 -3.32 -15.45 9.14
C VAL A 280 -2.10 -16.36 8.97
N ARG A 281 -1.72 -16.64 7.71
CA ARG A 281 -0.62 -17.55 7.38
C ARG A 281 0.48 -16.83 6.61
N ASP A 282 1.71 -17.30 6.76
CA ASP A 282 2.83 -16.86 5.93
C ASP A 282 2.84 -17.57 4.56
N ASN A 283 3.82 -17.22 3.71
CA ASN A 283 4.00 -17.84 2.39
C ASN A 283 4.37 -19.34 2.45
N LEU A 284 4.64 -19.89 3.63
CA LEU A 284 4.94 -21.29 3.88
C LEU A 284 3.78 -21.99 4.60
N GLU A 285 2.56 -21.42 4.55
CA GLU A 285 1.34 -21.92 5.18
C GLU A 285 1.39 -22.02 6.72
N ARG A 286 2.40 -21.43 7.39
CA ARG A 286 2.49 -21.43 8.86
C ARG A 286 1.57 -20.36 9.41
N VAL A 287 0.78 -20.70 10.41
CA VAL A 287 -0.08 -19.75 11.12
C VAL A 287 0.79 -18.70 11.81
N LEU A 288 0.55 -17.44 11.53
CA LEU A 288 1.16 -16.30 12.22
C LEU A 288 0.27 -15.82 13.36
N ASP A 289 -1.00 -15.56 13.06
CA ASP A 289 -1.98 -15.05 13.99
C ASP A 289 -3.35 -15.72 13.76
N VAL A 290 -4.22 -15.62 14.76
CA VAL A 290 -5.63 -16.01 14.69
C VAL A 290 -6.48 -14.77 14.92
N VAL A 291 -7.35 -14.44 13.97
CA VAL A 291 -8.26 -13.31 14.07
C VAL A 291 -9.65 -13.81 14.45
N CYS A 292 -10.21 -13.30 15.55
CA CYS A 292 -11.55 -13.56 16.02
C CYS A 292 -12.44 -12.36 15.73
N ALA A 293 -13.42 -12.52 14.86
CA ALA A 293 -14.45 -11.54 14.56
C ALA A 293 -15.67 -11.78 15.47
N LEU A 294 -16.02 -10.78 16.25
CA LEU A 294 -17.16 -10.81 17.18
C LEU A 294 -18.35 -10.12 16.53
N ARG A 295 -19.50 -10.75 16.56
CA ARG A 295 -20.77 -10.15 16.19
C ARG A 295 -21.75 -10.30 17.34
N ARG A 296 -22.18 -9.19 17.91
CA ARG A 296 -23.14 -9.17 19.01
C ARG A 296 -24.50 -9.74 18.54
N VAL A 297 -25.03 -10.68 19.28
CA VAL A 297 -26.35 -11.24 19.01
C VAL A 297 -27.32 -10.54 19.93
N SER A 298 -28.25 -9.75 19.35
CA SER A 298 -29.39 -9.22 20.09
C SER A 298 -30.33 -10.39 20.40
N SER A 299 -30.73 -10.54 21.65
CA SER A 299 -31.78 -11.52 22.02
C SER A 299 -33.10 -11.10 21.39
N VAL A 300 -33.41 -11.63 20.21
CA VAL A 300 -34.77 -11.64 19.67
C VAL A 300 -35.28 -13.04 19.98
N ASP A 301 -35.79 -13.21 21.17
CA ASP A 301 -36.99 -14.02 21.50
C ASP A 301 -37.19 -14.05 23.02
N GLY A 302 -38.40 -13.74 23.40
CA GLY A 302 -38.87 -13.46 24.73
C GLY A 302 -38.50 -14.48 25.82
N GLY A 303 -37.97 -13.95 26.88
CA GLY A 303 -37.75 -14.68 28.13
C GLY A 303 -36.55 -14.09 28.87
N GLY A 304 -36.84 -13.32 29.93
CA GLY A 304 -35.84 -12.65 30.76
C GLY A 304 -34.64 -13.55 31.11
N ALA A 305 -33.50 -13.22 30.56
CA ALA A 305 -32.25 -13.90 30.82
C ALA A 305 -31.13 -12.91 31.14
N ASP A 306 -31.42 -11.95 32.01
CA ASP A 306 -30.38 -11.10 32.64
C ASP A 306 -29.78 -11.72 33.90
N ALA A 307 -30.13 -12.97 34.21
CA ALA A 307 -29.62 -13.66 35.40
C ALA A 307 -29.34 -15.14 35.11
N LEU A 308 -28.24 -15.45 34.40
CA LEU A 308 -27.57 -16.71 34.62
C LEU A 308 -26.77 -16.58 35.93
N PRO A 309 -26.96 -17.45 36.93
CA PRO A 309 -26.25 -17.37 38.20
C PRO A 309 -24.74 -17.52 37.96
N ASP A 310 -23.96 -16.74 38.70
CA ASP A 310 -22.54 -16.83 38.80
C ASP A 310 -22.11 -18.30 39.03
N PRO A 311 -21.29 -18.92 38.18
CA PRO A 311 -20.84 -20.30 38.41
C PRO A 311 -20.08 -20.51 39.71
N ALA A 312 -19.66 -19.45 40.42
CA ALA A 312 -19.08 -19.53 41.75
C ALA A 312 -20.08 -19.91 42.86
N SER A 313 -21.38 -19.91 42.62
CA SER A 313 -22.39 -20.25 43.61
C SER A 313 -22.90 -21.69 43.57
N ARG A 314 -22.45 -22.54 42.69
CA ARG A 314 -22.69 -23.99 42.77
C ARG A 314 -21.75 -24.63 43.76
N ARG A 315 -22.14 -24.60 45.05
CA ARG A 315 -21.56 -25.44 46.09
C ARG A 315 -21.64 -26.91 45.66
N ILE A 316 -20.50 -27.56 45.75
CA ILE A 316 -20.32 -29.00 45.68
C ILE A 316 -21.29 -29.62 46.66
N VAL A 317 -22.36 -30.24 46.18
CA VAL A 317 -23.16 -31.18 46.99
C VAL A 317 -22.38 -32.49 46.93
N ASN A 318 -21.58 -32.76 47.99
CA ASN A 318 -21.01 -34.07 48.25
C ASN A 318 -22.17 -35.07 48.36
N ALA A 319 -22.22 -36.01 47.43
CA ALA A 319 -22.97 -37.25 47.64
C ALA A 319 -22.10 -38.11 48.59
N GLY A 320 -22.40 -37.98 49.88
CA GLY A 320 -21.94 -38.92 50.89
C GLY A 320 -22.73 -40.20 50.79
N ALA A 321 -22.01 -41.28 50.90
CA ALA A 321 -22.26 -42.59 51.45
C ALA A 321 -23.72 -43.12 51.43
N VAL A 322 -23.90 -44.25 50.78
CA VAL A 322 -24.72 -45.35 51.37
C VAL A 322 -23.98 -46.67 51.06
N GLY A 323 -23.79 -47.39 52.11
CA GLY A 323 -23.74 -48.74 52.47
C GLY A 323 -23.26 -49.84 51.54
#